data_852fa8e56399441cf152b48c847ca60b
#
_entry.id   852fa8e56399441cf152b48c847ca60b
#
_cell.length_a   1.000
_cell.length_b   1.000
_cell.length_c   1.000
_cell.angle_alpha   90.00
_cell.angle_beta   90.00
_cell.angle_gamma   90.00
#
_symmetry.space_group_name_H-M   'P 1'
#
loop_
_entity.id
_entity.type
_entity.pdbx_description
1 polymer ?
#
loop_
_entity_poly.entity_id
_entity_poly.type
_entity_poly.pdbx_seq_one_letter_code
_entity_poly.pdbx_strand_id
1 'polypeptide(L)'
;MAGRNDEQLIRDVYIKMYEGMIAKDEATLREALDDSFVLVHMTGMRQSREEFISAVLDGTLNYYSAEHENMPVKINGDTAVLTGQSYVAAAVFGGGRSNWRLQQKCSLKKIDGLWNITRSVASMY
;
A
#
# COMPACT_ATOMS: atom_id res chain seq x y z
N MET A 1 5.29 -5.87 -24.45
CA MET A 1 4.69 -7.04 -23.80
C MET A 1 3.89 -6.58 -22.61
N ALA A 2 2.59 -6.53 -22.75
CA ALA A 2 1.71 -5.97 -21.73
C ALA A 2 1.86 -6.66 -20.38
N GLY A 3 1.81 -8.02 -20.34
CA GLY A 3 1.85 -8.75 -19.09
C GLY A 3 3.09 -8.49 -18.24
N ARG A 4 4.26 -8.46 -18.88
CA ARG A 4 5.54 -8.21 -18.20
C ARG A 4 5.60 -6.78 -17.64
N ASN A 5 5.13 -5.82 -18.45
CA ASN A 5 5.11 -4.43 -18.02
C ASN A 5 4.10 -4.24 -16.89
N ASP A 6 2.96 -4.91 -16.93
CA ASP A 6 1.94 -4.82 -15.91
C ASP A 6 2.44 -5.32 -14.56
N GLU A 7 3.20 -6.42 -14.51
CA GLU A 7 3.78 -6.87 -13.23
C GLU A 7 4.67 -5.80 -12.62
N GLN A 8 5.54 -5.20 -13.42
CA GLN A 8 6.42 -4.15 -12.91
C GLN A 8 5.64 -2.90 -12.51
N LEU A 9 4.66 -2.50 -13.31
CA LEU A 9 3.80 -1.36 -13.00
C LEU A 9 3.06 -1.56 -11.68
N ILE A 10 2.58 -2.78 -11.43
CA ILE A 10 1.88 -3.11 -10.18
C ILE A 10 2.84 -3.01 -8.99
N ARG A 11 4.05 -3.54 -9.12
CA ARG A 11 5.07 -3.42 -8.06
C ARG A 11 5.43 -1.97 -7.81
N ASP A 12 5.53 -1.17 -8.86
CA ASP A 12 5.84 0.25 -8.77
C ASP A 12 4.74 1.01 -8.00
N VAL A 13 3.48 0.65 -8.18
CA VAL A 13 2.37 1.27 -7.45
C VAL A 13 2.46 0.96 -5.95
N TYR A 14 2.79 -0.28 -5.59
CA TYR A 14 3.00 -0.66 -4.20
C TYR A 14 4.15 0.13 -3.57
N ILE A 15 5.28 0.23 -4.26
CA ILE A 15 6.44 0.99 -3.82
C ILE A 15 6.07 2.47 -3.67
N LYS A 16 5.35 3.01 -4.65
CA LYS A 16 4.89 4.40 -4.64
C LYS A 16 3.99 4.70 -3.45
N MET A 17 3.12 3.77 -3.09
CA MET A 17 2.28 3.91 -1.89
C MET A 17 3.15 4.09 -0.65
N TYR A 18 4.18 3.25 -0.46
CA TYR A 18 5.09 3.37 0.67
C TYR A 18 5.89 4.67 0.63
N GLU A 19 6.35 5.09 -0.56
CA GLU A 19 7.04 6.37 -0.69
C GLU A 19 6.16 7.53 -0.24
N GLY A 20 4.89 7.52 -0.64
CA GLY A 20 3.92 8.52 -0.21
C GLY A 20 3.65 8.49 1.28
N MET A 21 3.60 7.30 1.86
CA MET A 21 3.42 7.12 3.31
C MET A 21 4.60 7.69 4.10
N ILE A 22 5.81 7.38 3.67
CA ILE A 22 7.04 7.81 4.34
C ILE A 22 7.24 9.33 4.21
N ALA A 23 7.02 9.86 3.01
CA ALA A 23 7.19 11.29 2.74
C ALA A 23 6.00 12.14 3.18
N LYS A 24 4.89 11.51 3.59
CA LYS A 24 3.63 12.19 3.89
C LYS A 24 3.17 13.04 2.70
N ASP A 25 3.24 12.45 1.50
CA ASP A 25 2.94 13.11 0.25
C ASP A 25 1.53 12.74 -0.21
N GLU A 26 0.58 13.63 0.03
CA GLU A 26 -0.83 13.41 -0.28
C GLU A 26 -1.05 13.11 -1.76
N ALA A 27 -0.42 13.87 -2.66
CA ALA A 27 -0.61 13.70 -4.11
C ALA A 27 -0.16 12.30 -4.55
N THR A 28 0.99 11.84 -4.06
CA THR A 28 1.51 10.51 -4.37
C THR A 28 0.57 9.41 -3.89
N LEU A 29 0.03 9.55 -2.68
CA LEU A 29 -0.94 8.59 -2.15
C LEU A 29 -2.22 8.56 -2.98
N ARG A 30 -2.74 9.72 -3.39
CA ARG A 30 -3.95 9.79 -4.22
C ARG A 30 -3.74 9.17 -5.60
N GLU A 31 -2.53 9.26 -6.14
CA GLU A 31 -2.21 8.62 -7.42
C GLU A 31 -2.14 7.10 -7.31
N ALA A 32 -1.64 6.57 -6.19
CA ALA A 32 -1.48 5.13 -5.99
C ALA A 32 -2.78 4.44 -5.57
N LEU A 33 -3.66 5.14 -4.87
CA LEU A 33 -4.86 4.57 -4.25
C LEU A 33 -6.11 4.96 -5.03
N ASP A 34 -6.93 3.95 -5.36
CA ASP A 34 -8.22 4.19 -6.00
C ASP A 34 -9.18 4.90 -5.03
N ASP A 35 -10.20 5.59 -5.59
CA ASP A 35 -11.22 6.24 -4.77
C ASP A 35 -11.91 5.28 -3.81
N SER A 36 -12.05 4.02 -4.20
CA SER A 36 -12.70 2.98 -3.42
C SER A 36 -11.78 2.31 -2.39
N PHE A 37 -10.53 2.76 -2.28
CA PHE A 37 -9.52 2.10 -1.45
C PHE A 37 -9.99 1.92 -0.01
N VAL A 38 -9.73 0.73 0.53
CA VAL A 38 -9.93 0.41 1.95
C VAL A 38 -8.68 -0.29 2.47
N LEU A 39 -8.16 0.19 3.59
CA LEU A 39 -7.12 -0.50 4.34
C LEU A 39 -7.77 -1.26 5.49
N VAL A 40 -7.47 -2.55 5.58
CA VAL A 40 -7.88 -3.37 6.72
C VAL A 40 -6.64 -3.61 7.58
N HIS A 41 -6.62 -3.05 8.77
CA HIS A 41 -5.51 -3.22 9.72
C HIS A 41 -5.53 -4.62 10.35
N MET A 42 -4.41 -4.99 10.99
CA MET A 42 -4.27 -6.29 11.65
C MET A 42 -5.34 -6.54 12.72
N THR A 43 -5.85 -5.47 13.32
CA THR A 43 -6.93 -5.54 14.32
C THR A 43 -8.30 -5.73 13.70
N GLY A 44 -8.42 -5.65 12.37
CA GLY A 44 -9.69 -5.65 11.66
C GLY A 44 -10.27 -4.26 11.45
N MET A 45 -9.66 -3.22 12.02
CA MET A 45 -10.09 -1.84 11.80
C MET A 45 -9.94 -1.47 10.33
N ARG A 46 -10.96 -0.81 9.77
CA ARG A 46 -10.97 -0.40 8.36
C ARG A 46 -10.86 1.11 8.25
N GLN A 47 -10.08 1.55 7.26
CA GLN A 47 -9.97 2.95 6.90
C GLN A 47 -10.25 3.12 5.42
N SER A 48 -11.06 4.10 5.07
CA SER A 48 -11.24 4.54 3.68
C SER A 48 -9.96 5.23 3.19
N ARG A 49 -9.90 5.52 1.88
CA ARG A 49 -8.76 6.27 1.31
C ARG A 49 -8.55 7.58 2.07
N GLU A 50 -9.62 8.35 2.29
CA GLU A 50 -9.52 9.65 2.96
C GLU A 50 -9.07 9.51 4.40
N GLU A 51 -9.61 8.54 5.12
CA GLU A 51 -9.22 8.28 6.50
C GLU A 51 -7.76 7.85 6.61
N PHE A 52 -7.31 6.99 5.70
CA PHE A 52 -5.94 6.52 5.67
C PHE A 52 -4.96 7.66 5.36
N ILE A 53 -5.24 8.44 4.31
CA ILE A 53 -4.39 9.56 3.92
C ILE A 53 -4.32 10.58 5.07
N SER A 54 -5.45 10.90 5.67
CA SER A 54 -5.51 11.83 6.80
C SER A 54 -4.65 11.35 7.97
N ALA A 55 -4.72 10.05 8.28
CA ALA A 55 -3.93 9.44 9.37
C ALA A 55 -2.43 9.47 9.09
N VAL A 56 -2.04 9.30 7.82
CA VAL A 56 -0.63 9.42 7.42
C VAL A 56 -0.16 10.87 7.58
N LEU A 57 -0.96 11.81 7.10
CA LEU A 57 -0.58 13.23 7.11
C LEU A 57 -0.48 13.80 8.52
N ASP A 58 -1.37 13.38 9.44
CA ASP A 58 -1.38 13.93 10.80
C ASP A 58 -0.46 13.18 11.78
N GLY A 59 0.22 12.12 11.32
CA GLY A 59 1.17 11.37 12.13
C GLY A 59 0.56 10.25 12.97
N THR A 60 -0.74 9.99 12.87
CA THR A 60 -1.38 8.82 13.52
C THR A 60 -0.75 7.54 13.01
N LEU A 61 -0.48 7.48 11.69
CA LEU A 61 0.27 6.41 11.05
C LEU A 61 1.59 7.01 10.55
N ASN A 62 2.66 6.77 11.28
CA ASN A 62 3.95 7.42 11.03
C ASN A 62 4.96 6.39 10.52
N TYR A 63 5.29 6.46 9.24
CA TYR A 63 6.21 5.53 8.59
C TYR A 63 7.55 6.20 8.34
N TYR A 64 8.65 5.53 8.71
CA TYR A 64 10.00 6.08 8.60
C TYR A 64 10.80 5.47 7.47
N SER A 65 10.68 4.16 7.27
CA SER A 65 11.41 3.44 6.22
C SER A 65 10.71 2.13 5.87
N ALA A 66 11.02 1.61 4.70
CA ALA A 66 10.52 0.29 4.28
C ALA A 66 11.55 -0.36 3.37
N GLU A 67 11.82 -1.65 3.62
CA GLU A 67 12.61 -2.50 2.74
C GLU A 67 11.67 -3.56 2.18
N HIS A 68 11.49 -3.58 0.87
CA HIS A 68 10.58 -4.51 0.22
C HIS A 68 11.30 -5.82 -0.06
N GLU A 69 10.90 -6.88 0.65
CA GLU A 69 11.57 -8.18 0.55
C GLU A 69 10.99 -9.07 -0.53
N ASN A 70 9.66 -9.10 -0.64
CA ASN A 70 8.95 -9.90 -1.64
C ASN A 70 7.72 -9.14 -2.13
N MET A 71 7.44 -9.28 -3.43
CA MET A 71 6.27 -8.64 -4.05
C MET A 71 5.69 -9.53 -5.17
N PRO A 72 5.27 -10.77 -4.85
CA PRO A 72 4.66 -11.63 -5.87
C PRO A 72 3.34 -11.04 -6.35
N VAL A 73 3.09 -11.15 -7.64
CA VAL A 73 1.92 -10.56 -8.31
C VAL A 73 1.17 -11.65 -9.08
N LYS A 74 -0.15 -11.65 -8.98
CA LYS A 74 -1.03 -12.45 -9.84
C LYS A 74 -1.95 -11.51 -10.58
N ILE A 75 -1.97 -11.61 -11.91
CA ILE A 75 -2.79 -10.76 -12.77
C ILE A 75 -3.90 -11.59 -13.40
N ASN A 76 -5.11 -11.04 -13.40
CA ASN A 76 -6.27 -11.64 -14.03
C ASN A 76 -7.00 -10.54 -14.81
N GLY A 77 -6.62 -10.36 -16.10
CA GLY A 77 -7.18 -9.29 -16.92
C GLY A 77 -6.84 -7.91 -16.37
N ASP A 78 -7.86 -7.14 -16.04
CA ASP A 78 -7.71 -5.79 -15.49
C ASP A 78 -7.68 -5.74 -13.97
N THR A 79 -7.55 -6.90 -13.31
CA THR A 79 -7.39 -6.99 -11.86
C THR A 79 -6.11 -7.72 -11.52
N ALA A 80 -5.60 -7.44 -10.32
CA ALA A 80 -4.39 -8.10 -9.84
C ALA A 80 -4.39 -8.18 -8.32
N VAL A 81 -3.58 -9.12 -7.80
CA VAL A 81 -3.29 -9.22 -6.38
C VAL A 81 -1.78 -9.20 -6.22
N LEU A 82 -1.28 -8.28 -5.41
CA LEU A 82 0.12 -8.23 -5.02
C LEU A 82 0.20 -8.54 -3.53
N THR A 83 1.05 -9.49 -3.16
CA THR A 83 1.34 -9.76 -1.75
C THR A 83 2.69 -9.15 -1.44
N GLY A 84 2.68 -7.98 -0.81
CA GLY A 84 3.90 -7.26 -0.48
C GLY A 84 4.37 -7.61 0.91
N GLN A 85 5.63 -8.03 1.03
CA GLN A 85 6.29 -8.30 2.30
C GLN A 85 7.43 -7.33 2.47
N SER A 86 7.34 -6.48 3.50
CA SER A 86 8.28 -5.39 3.70
C SER A 86 8.68 -5.30 5.17
N TYR A 87 9.95 -5.00 5.40
CA TYR A 87 10.46 -4.69 6.73
C TYR A 87 10.33 -3.19 6.94
N VAL A 88 9.48 -2.78 7.87
CA VAL A 88 8.99 -1.41 7.98
C VAL A 88 9.32 -0.85 9.36
N ALA A 89 9.89 0.35 9.40
CA ALA A 89 10.03 1.12 10.63
C ALA A 89 8.86 2.10 10.73
N ALA A 90 8.07 1.99 11.78
CA ALA A 90 6.86 2.79 11.94
C ALA A 90 6.48 3.00 13.40
N ALA A 91 5.74 4.08 13.65
CA ALA A 91 5.06 4.34 14.91
C ALA A 91 3.59 4.58 14.58
N VAL A 92 2.69 3.76 15.10
CA VAL A 92 1.28 3.80 14.73
C VAL A 92 0.39 4.04 15.95
N PHE A 93 -0.67 4.81 15.75
CA PHE A 93 -1.68 5.09 16.76
C PHE A 93 -1.10 5.60 18.08
N GLY A 94 -0.11 6.50 18.00
CA GLY A 94 0.51 7.10 19.17
C GLY A 94 1.51 6.20 19.91
N GLY A 95 1.79 5.01 19.37
CA GLY A 95 2.80 4.11 19.92
C GLY A 95 4.23 4.54 19.60
N GLY A 96 5.20 3.88 20.21
CA GLY A 96 6.61 4.12 19.94
C GLY A 96 7.05 3.55 18.60
N ARG A 97 8.18 4.02 18.09
CA ARG A 97 8.78 3.53 16.86
C ARG A 97 9.22 2.07 17.04
N SER A 98 8.79 1.22 16.12
CA SER A 98 9.14 -0.21 16.10
C SER A 98 9.38 -0.67 14.67
N ASN A 99 10.04 -1.82 14.54
CA ASN A 99 10.25 -2.46 13.25
C ASN A 99 9.27 -3.63 13.11
N TRP A 100 8.66 -3.73 11.95
CA TRP A 100 7.60 -4.70 11.68
C TRP A 100 7.91 -5.46 10.40
N ARG A 101 7.73 -6.79 10.41
CA ARG A 101 7.64 -7.57 9.18
C ARG A 101 6.19 -7.53 8.74
N LEU A 102 5.89 -6.58 7.89
CA LEU A 102 4.52 -6.24 7.51
C LEU A 102 4.18 -6.81 6.14
N GLN A 103 3.11 -7.57 6.07
CA GLN A 103 2.58 -8.06 4.81
C GLN A 103 1.31 -7.27 4.46
N GLN A 104 1.24 -6.83 3.21
CA GLN A 104 0.02 -6.22 2.69
C GLN A 104 -0.42 -6.99 1.45
N LYS A 105 -1.60 -7.59 1.55
CA LYS A 105 -2.23 -8.21 0.39
C LYS A 105 -3.07 -7.15 -0.29
N CYS A 106 -2.57 -6.68 -1.43
CA CYS A 106 -3.18 -5.58 -2.16
C CYS A 106 -3.98 -6.10 -3.35
N SER A 107 -5.22 -5.64 -3.47
CA SER A 107 -6.01 -5.81 -4.68
C SER A 107 -5.85 -4.57 -5.53
N LEU A 108 -5.65 -4.74 -6.83
CA LEU A 108 -5.46 -3.64 -7.76
C LEU A 108 -6.41 -3.78 -8.95
N LYS A 109 -6.68 -2.65 -9.58
CA LYS A 109 -7.54 -2.56 -10.75
C LYS A 109 -6.89 -1.66 -11.78
N LYS A 110 -6.97 -2.06 -13.06
CA LYS A 110 -6.45 -1.27 -14.17
C LYS A 110 -7.59 -0.49 -14.80
N ILE A 111 -7.49 0.83 -14.80
CA ILE A 111 -8.46 1.74 -15.38
C ILE A 111 -7.69 2.73 -16.25
N ASP A 112 -8.07 2.84 -17.52
CA ASP A 112 -7.44 3.73 -18.50
C ASP A 112 -5.91 3.52 -18.56
N GLY A 113 -5.48 2.26 -18.49
CA GLY A 113 -4.09 1.89 -18.58
C GLY A 113 -3.29 2.07 -17.27
N LEU A 114 -3.92 2.53 -16.18
CA LEU A 114 -3.26 2.79 -14.91
C LEU A 114 -3.73 1.82 -13.84
N TRP A 115 -2.78 1.26 -13.09
CA TRP A 115 -3.07 0.39 -11.96
C TRP A 115 -3.21 1.23 -10.69
N ASN A 116 -4.29 0.97 -9.93
CA ASN A 116 -4.50 1.59 -8.62
C ASN A 116 -4.87 0.54 -7.60
N ILE A 117 -4.49 0.76 -6.36
CA ILE A 117 -4.80 -0.15 -5.26
C ILE A 117 -6.21 0.13 -4.78
N THR A 118 -7.05 -0.92 -4.76
CA THR A 118 -8.45 -0.80 -4.32
C THR A 118 -8.64 -1.31 -2.90
N ARG A 119 -7.73 -2.14 -2.41
CA ARG A 119 -7.82 -2.71 -1.07
C ARG A 119 -6.45 -3.19 -0.62
N SER A 120 -6.16 -3.04 0.65
CA SER A 120 -4.98 -3.64 1.27
C SER A 120 -5.38 -4.27 2.60
N VAL A 121 -4.95 -5.51 2.82
CA VAL A 121 -5.18 -6.22 4.08
C VAL A 121 -3.82 -6.43 4.74
N ALA A 122 -3.63 -5.84 5.90
CA ALA A 122 -2.37 -5.89 6.64
C ALA A 122 -2.31 -7.15 7.53
N SER A 123 -1.13 -7.74 7.57
CA SER A 123 -0.81 -8.85 8.47
C SER A 123 0.69 -8.83 8.73
N MET A 124 1.19 -9.76 9.50
CA MET A 124 2.63 -9.92 9.73
C MET A 124 3.12 -11.18 9.05
N TYR A 125 4.41 -11.24 8.76
CA TYR A 125 5.02 -12.45 8.18
C TYR A 125 6.32 -12.82 8.86
#